data_3b576f5e38aba7c97203bed56f953347
#
_entry.id   3b576f5e38aba7c97203bed56f953347
#
_cell.length_a   1.000
_cell.length_b   1.000
_cell.length_c   1.000
_cell.angle_alpha   90.00
_cell.angle_beta   90.00
_cell.angle_gamma   90.00
#
_symmetry.space_group_name_H-M   'P 1'
#
loop_
_entity.id
_entity.type
_entity.pdbx_description
1 polymer ?
#
loop_
_entity_poly.entity_id
_entity_poly.type
_entity_poly.pdbx_seq_one_letter_code
_entity_poly.pdbx_strand_id
1 'polypeptide(L)'
;SQAMRSLKNSLGITENFELQIWYFNQINKYLNEKGRKMMGWSDMAGPVGVASKMAVDMPGAISQYWAGSVDVLNHSLRLGFKVVQSHTDFAYFNAGLQNAYLTSCIPERVDATKVKNIIGFEASCWSEWDSTLEKTFDHIFPRIAAYAETAWSKQSAKDYTNFKYRLSPMWDLWKARGIYVGGMDEKNYPGPGW
;
A
#
# COMPACT_ATOMS: atom_id res chain seq x y z
N SER A 1 25.09 -13.55 10.10
CA SER A 1 26.52 -13.45 9.82
C SER A 1 27.27 -12.85 11.02
N GLN A 2 28.59 -13.07 11.12
CA GLN A 2 29.42 -12.46 12.16
C GLN A 2 29.41 -10.92 12.08
N ALA A 3 29.46 -10.37 10.90
CA ALA A 3 29.39 -8.92 10.68
C ALA A 3 28.11 -8.32 11.25
N MET A 4 26.96 -8.97 11.04
CA MET A 4 25.68 -8.51 11.58
C MET A 4 25.68 -8.53 13.12
N ARG A 5 26.21 -9.58 13.75
CA ARG A 5 26.33 -9.65 15.21
C ARG A 5 27.24 -8.54 15.76
N SER A 6 28.39 -8.30 15.12
CA SER A 6 29.31 -7.23 15.51
C SER A 6 28.65 -5.86 15.40
N LEU A 7 27.89 -5.58 14.32
CA LEU A 7 27.16 -4.34 14.15
C LEU A 7 26.08 -4.17 15.22
N LYS A 8 25.26 -5.20 15.48
CA LYS A 8 24.24 -5.15 16.53
C LYS A 8 24.86 -4.84 17.91
N ASN A 9 25.98 -5.47 18.23
CA ASN A 9 26.70 -5.22 19.48
C ASN A 9 27.22 -3.77 19.57
N SER A 10 27.78 -3.24 18.48
CA SER A 10 28.26 -1.84 18.45
C SER A 10 27.13 -0.80 18.58
N LEU A 11 25.92 -1.16 18.16
CA LEU A 11 24.71 -0.33 18.29
C LEU A 11 23.97 -0.54 19.61
N GLY A 12 24.38 -1.52 20.43
CA GLY A 12 23.72 -1.84 21.70
C GLY A 12 22.32 -2.45 21.54
N ILE A 13 22.01 -3.03 20.38
CA ILE A 13 20.72 -3.64 20.04
C ILE A 13 20.79 -5.16 19.99
N THR A 14 19.67 -5.83 20.25
CA THR A 14 19.59 -7.30 20.28
C THR A 14 18.68 -7.85 19.18
N GLU A 15 17.62 -7.14 18.84
CA GLU A 15 16.61 -7.64 17.92
C GLU A 15 16.94 -7.30 16.46
N ASN A 16 16.50 -8.17 15.52
CA ASN A 16 16.77 -7.96 14.10
C ASN A 16 15.94 -6.77 13.54
N PHE A 17 14.72 -6.57 14.05
CA PHE A 17 13.90 -5.43 13.61
C PHE A 17 14.52 -4.07 14.01
N GLU A 18 15.28 -4.01 15.12
CA GLU A 18 16.00 -2.80 15.53
C GLU A 18 17.11 -2.45 14.53
N LEU A 19 17.80 -3.48 14.00
CA LEU A 19 18.79 -3.28 12.94
C LEU A 19 18.14 -2.78 11.64
N GLN A 20 16.93 -3.27 11.35
CA GLN A 20 16.15 -2.78 10.22
C GLN A 20 15.76 -1.30 10.40
N ILE A 21 15.28 -0.89 11.59
CA ILE A 21 14.98 0.51 11.91
C ILE A 21 16.25 1.37 11.74
N TRP A 22 17.38 0.93 12.30
CA TRP A 22 18.65 1.64 12.14
C TRP A 22 19.00 1.84 10.67
N TYR A 23 18.89 0.82 9.86
CA TYR A 23 19.19 0.87 8.43
C TYR A 23 18.29 1.86 7.69
N PHE A 24 16.99 1.83 7.94
CA PHE A 24 16.06 2.80 7.35
C PHE A 24 16.32 4.24 7.83
N ASN A 25 16.70 4.44 9.09
CA ASN A 25 17.13 5.75 9.57
C ASN A 25 18.33 6.29 8.75
N GLN A 26 19.34 5.43 8.46
CA GLN A 26 20.49 5.83 7.63
C GLN A 26 20.08 6.17 6.19
N ILE A 27 19.21 5.35 5.58
CA ILE A 27 18.70 5.62 4.22
C ILE A 27 17.93 6.95 4.19
N ASN A 28 17.03 7.15 5.16
CA ASN A 28 16.25 8.39 5.21
C ASN A 28 17.14 9.63 5.36
N LYS A 29 18.14 9.56 6.23
CA LYS A 29 19.13 10.64 6.39
C LYS A 29 19.82 10.94 5.06
N TYR A 30 20.35 9.92 4.39
CA TYR A 30 21.02 10.07 3.09
C TYR A 30 20.11 10.69 2.03
N LEU A 31 18.85 10.22 1.94
CA LEU A 31 17.91 10.77 0.96
C LEU A 31 17.54 12.23 1.26
N ASN A 32 17.35 12.57 2.53
CA ASN A 32 17.07 13.96 2.93
C ASN A 32 18.25 14.90 2.59
N GLU A 33 19.50 14.46 2.77
CA GLU A 33 20.70 15.21 2.36
C GLU A 33 20.74 15.46 0.84
N LYS A 34 20.08 14.59 0.06
CA LYS A 34 19.92 14.75 -1.40
C LYS A 34 18.63 15.47 -1.80
N GLY A 35 17.90 16.07 -0.86
CA GLY A 35 16.64 16.75 -1.12
C GLY A 35 15.51 15.82 -1.55
N ARG A 36 15.59 14.53 -1.20
CA ARG A 36 14.57 13.51 -1.49
C ARG A 36 13.87 13.05 -0.22
N LYS A 37 12.64 12.59 -0.37
CA LYS A 37 11.89 11.93 0.71
C LYS A 37 11.92 10.43 0.50
N MET A 38 12.12 9.69 1.58
CA MET A 38 11.98 8.25 1.57
C MET A 38 10.51 7.85 1.57
N MET A 39 10.17 6.83 0.81
CA MET A 39 8.91 6.09 0.91
C MET A 39 9.24 4.61 1.05
N GLY A 40 8.58 3.92 1.96
CA GLY A 40 8.81 2.50 2.20
C GLY A 40 7.64 1.82 2.85
N TRP A 41 7.64 0.50 2.78
CA TRP A 41 6.60 -0.33 3.40
C TRP A 41 6.53 -0.08 4.91
N SER A 42 5.36 -0.27 5.49
CA SER A 42 5.08 -0.03 6.92
C SER A 42 6.01 -0.79 7.88
N ASP A 43 6.68 -1.82 7.40
CA ASP A 43 7.71 -2.59 8.13
C ASP A 43 8.86 -1.71 8.65
N MET A 44 9.14 -0.58 8.00
CA MET A 44 10.17 0.35 8.44
C MET A 44 9.87 0.97 9.83
N ALA A 45 8.60 0.97 10.23
CA ALA A 45 8.17 1.48 11.54
C ALA A 45 8.46 0.51 12.70
N GLY A 46 8.87 -0.72 12.38
CA GLY A 46 9.03 -1.80 13.37
C GLY A 46 7.68 -2.41 13.81
N PRO A 47 7.71 -3.46 14.61
CA PRO A 47 6.52 -4.19 15.04
C PRO A 47 5.69 -3.40 16.05
N VAL A 48 4.37 -3.51 15.92
CA VAL A 48 3.41 -2.84 16.82
C VAL A 48 3.51 -3.40 18.23
N GLY A 49 3.55 -2.51 19.22
CA GLY A 49 3.53 -2.90 20.64
C GLY A 49 4.80 -3.56 21.16
N VAL A 50 5.84 -3.65 20.36
CA VAL A 50 7.14 -4.18 20.80
C VAL A 50 8.06 -3.02 21.17
N ALA A 51 8.62 -3.08 22.38
CA ALA A 51 9.60 -2.09 22.80
C ALA A 51 10.88 -2.20 21.95
N SER A 52 11.37 -1.07 21.50
CA SER A 52 12.63 -0.97 20.76
C SER A 52 13.59 -0.02 21.46
N LYS A 53 14.87 -0.37 21.50
CA LYS A 53 15.94 0.53 21.92
C LYS A 53 16.32 1.51 20.80
N MET A 54 16.05 1.11 19.55
CA MET A 54 16.30 1.97 18.38
C MET A 54 15.09 2.84 18.10
N ALA A 55 15.26 4.14 18.27
CA ALA A 55 14.23 5.11 17.90
C ALA A 55 14.02 5.14 16.37
N VAL A 56 12.76 5.27 15.97
CA VAL A 56 12.41 5.57 14.57
C VAL A 56 12.66 7.06 14.33
N ASP A 57 13.70 7.38 13.57
CA ASP A 57 14.11 8.75 13.24
C ASP A 57 14.15 8.93 11.72
N MET A 58 12.97 9.09 11.14
CA MET A 58 12.78 9.20 9.69
C MET A 58 11.93 10.42 9.33
N PRO A 59 12.40 11.64 9.62
CA PRO A 59 11.62 12.85 9.36
C PRO A 59 11.27 12.96 7.88
N GLY A 60 9.99 13.26 7.61
CA GLY A 60 9.48 13.43 6.25
C GLY A 60 9.26 12.15 5.46
N ALA A 61 9.59 10.98 5.99
CA ALA A 61 9.33 9.71 5.32
C ALA A 61 7.83 9.41 5.21
N ILE A 62 7.50 8.62 4.19
CA ILE A 62 6.12 8.19 3.89
C ILE A 62 6.06 6.68 4.08
N SER A 63 5.11 6.23 4.88
CA SER A 63 4.85 4.80 5.11
C SER A 63 3.79 4.30 4.14
N GLN A 64 4.07 3.23 3.41
CA GLN A 64 3.08 2.47 2.63
C GLN A 64 2.48 1.40 3.54
N TYR A 65 1.22 1.57 3.92
CA TYR A 65 0.50 0.58 4.71
C TYR A 65 -0.01 -0.54 3.80
N TRP A 66 0.71 -1.68 3.79
CA TRP A 66 0.43 -2.78 2.85
C TRP A 66 -0.21 -4.00 3.48
N ALA A 67 0.00 -4.25 4.77
CA ALA A 67 -0.52 -5.46 5.43
C ALA A 67 -0.69 -5.28 6.93
N GLY A 68 -1.35 -6.25 7.54
CA GLY A 68 -1.60 -6.31 8.98
C GLY A 68 -2.87 -5.58 9.40
N SER A 69 -3.17 -5.59 10.69
CA SER A 69 -4.35 -4.90 11.22
C SER A 69 -4.21 -3.37 11.12
N VAL A 70 -5.32 -2.66 11.32
CA VAL A 70 -5.32 -1.20 11.41
C VAL A 70 -4.37 -0.63 12.48
N ASP A 71 -3.92 -1.47 13.43
CA ASP A 71 -2.94 -1.06 14.43
C ASP A 71 -1.56 -0.76 13.84
N VAL A 72 -1.19 -1.44 12.71
CA VAL A 72 0.04 -1.13 11.95
C VAL A 72 -0.05 0.27 11.34
N LEU A 73 -1.21 0.60 10.75
CA LEU A 73 -1.48 1.95 10.23
C LEU A 73 -1.41 2.99 11.35
N ASN A 74 -2.14 2.77 12.45
CA ASN A 74 -2.16 3.65 13.60
C ASN A 74 -0.77 3.80 14.24
N HIS A 75 0.05 2.74 14.23
CA HIS A 75 1.43 2.79 14.69
C HIS A 75 2.27 3.75 13.84
N SER A 76 2.24 3.61 12.51
CA SER A 76 2.92 4.53 11.59
C SER A 76 2.45 5.99 11.81
N LEU A 77 1.15 6.19 11.96
CA LEU A 77 0.57 7.52 12.21
C LEU A 77 1.01 8.12 13.56
N ARG A 78 1.14 7.29 14.62
CA ARG A 78 1.66 7.74 15.93
C ARG A 78 3.12 8.14 15.88
N LEU A 79 3.93 7.46 15.08
CA LEU A 79 5.33 7.77 14.83
C LEU A 79 5.52 9.04 13.95
N GLY A 80 4.42 9.63 13.46
CA GLY A 80 4.46 10.89 12.70
C GLY A 80 4.63 10.72 11.20
N PHE A 81 4.58 9.49 10.68
CA PHE A 81 4.61 9.29 9.23
C PHE A 81 3.36 9.87 8.56
N LYS A 82 3.55 10.37 7.34
CA LYS A 82 2.48 10.38 6.34
C LYS A 82 2.31 8.96 5.81
N VAL A 83 1.07 8.58 5.49
CA VAL A 83 0.77 7.22 5.08
C VAL A 83 0.08 7.20 3.72
N VAL A 84 0.48 6.27 2.87
CA VAL A 84 -0.26 5.86 1.67
C VAL A 84 -0.94 4.53 1.96
N GLN A 85 -2.23 4.45 1.70
CA GLN A 85 -3.02 3.24 1.84
C GLN A 85 -2.75 2.32 0.65
N SER A 86 -2.11 1.17 0.89
CA SER A 86 -1.73 0.17 -0.11
C SER A 86 -2.06 -1.27 0.35
N HIS A 87 -3.04 -1.43 1.24
CA HIS A 87 -3.26 -2.71 1.94
C HIS A 87 -3.70 -3.84 1.01
N THR A 88 -3.18 -5.04 1.24
CA THR A 88 -3.41 -6.24 0.40
C THR A 88 -4.88 -6.56 0.21
N ASP A 89 -5.70 -6.42 1.26
CA ASP A 89 -7.11 -6.77 1.21
C ASP A 89 -7.98 -5.74 0.47
N PHE A 90 -7.47 -4.50 0.30
CA PHE A 90 -8.28 -3.38 -0.16
C PHE A 90 -7.72 -2.69 -1.40
N ALA A 91 -6.41 -2.81 -1.65
CA ALA A 91 -5.71 -2.01 -2.64
C ALA A 91 -4.87 -2.83 -3.62
N TYR A 92 -4.88 -4.16 -3.52
CA TYR A 92 -4.26 -5.01 -4.52
C TYR A 92 -5.29 -5.38 -5.59
N PHE A 93 -4.84 -5.54 -6.84
CA PHE A 93 -5.71 -5.92 -7.96
C PHE A 93 -6.33 -7.31 -7.84
N ASN A 94 -6.10 -7.99 -6.73
CA ASN A 94 -6.66 -9.30 -6.39
C ASN A 94 -8.15 -9.27 -6.05
N ALA A 95 -8.69 -8.11 -5.67
CA ALA A 95 -10.10 -7.96 -5.32
C ALA A 95 -11.01 -8.04 -6.56
N GLY A 96 -12.23 -8.54 -6.40
CA GLY A 96 -13.28 -8.42 -7.40
C GLY A 96 -13.63 -6.95 -7.67
N LEU A 97 -14.18 -6.65 -8.85
CA LEU A 97 -14.43 -5.27 -9.30
C LEU A 97 -15.29 -4.47 -8.32
N GLN A 98 -16.37 -5.08 -7.79
CA GLN A 98 -17.24 -4.40 -6.81
C GLN A 98 -16.51 -4.09 -5.51
N ASN A 99 -15.73 -5.02 -5.00
CA ASN A 99 -14.96 -4.83 -3.78
C ASN A 99 -13.90 -3.75 -3.96
N ALA A 100 -13.20 -3.73 -5.11
CA ALA A 100 -12.25 -2.67 -5.47
C ALA A 100 -12.92 -1.29 -5.49
N TYR A 101 -14.14 -1.21 -6.02
CA TYR A 101 -14.90 0.04 -6.08
C TYR A 101 -15.43 0.50 -4.72
N LEU A 102 -15.94 -0.42 -3.91
CA LEU A 102 -16.56 -0.10 -2.62
C LEU A 102 -15.54 0.11 -1.48
N THR A 103 -14.29 -0.28 -1.69
CA THR A 103 -13.25 -0.10 -0.67
C THR A 103 -13.10 1.37 -0.27
N SER A 104 -12.56 1.60 0.94
CA SER A 104 -12.33 2.95 1.46
C SER A 104 -10.83 3.27 1.48
N CYS A 105 -10.47 4.50 1.08
CA CYS A 105 -9.11 5.01 1.28
C CYS A 105 -8.74 5.16 2.75
N ILE A 106 -9.74 5.29 3.62
CA ILE A 106 -9.57 5.43 5.07
C ILE A 106 -10.19 4.20 5.72
N PRO A 107 -9.39 3.25 6.23
CA PRO A 107 -9.90 2.08 6.93
C PRO A 107 -10.71 2.46 8.17
N GLU A 108 -11.61 1.57 8.58
CA GLU A 108 -12.30 1.71 9.86
C GLU A 108 -11.31 1.68 11.05
N ARG A 109 -11.68 2.28 12.17
CA ARG A 109 -10.90 2.34 13.41
C ARG A 109 -9.54 3.04 13.30
N VAL A 110 -9.35 3.85 12.27
CA VAL A 110 -8.21 4.78 12.22
C VAL A 110 -8.39 5.87 13.26
N ASP A 111 -7.30 6.27 13.90
CA ASP A 111 -7.28 7.43 14.81
C ASP A 111 -7.76 8.69 14.05
N ALA A 112 -8.97 9.14 14.38
CA ALA A 112 -9.63 10.28 13.72
C ALA A 112 -8.78 11.55 13.74
N THR A 113 -7.94 11.75 14.78
CA THR A 113 -7.06 12.92 14.89
C THR A 113 -5.90 12.89 13.91
N LYS A 114 -5.60 11.73 13.34
CA LYS A 114 -4.46 11.47 12.44
C LYS A 114 -4.87 11.24 10.99
N VAL A 115 -6.16 11.14 10.66
CA VAL A 115 -6.67 10.87 9.31
C VAL A 115 -6.06 11.80 8.25
N LYS A 116 -5.82 13.07 8.57
CA LYS A 116 -5.16 14.03 7.67
C LYS A 116 -3.75 13.64 7.22
N ASN A 117 -3.12 12.69 7.91
CA ASN A 117 -1.80 12.18 7.56
C ASN A 117 -1.88 10.98 6.59
N ILE A 118 -3.08 10.46 6.30
CA ILE A 118 -3.28 9.54 5.17
C ILE A 118 -3.37 10.40 3.92
N ILE A 119 -2.33 10.37 3.11
CA ILE A 119 -2.12 11.32 2.01
C ILE A 119 -2.43 10.76 0.64
N GLY A 120 -2.73 9.47 0.54
CA GLY A 120 -3.01 8.84 -0.73
C GLY A 120 -3.46 7.40 -0.61
N PHE A 121 -3.89 6.90 -1.76
CA PHE A 121 -4.26 5.52 -2.01
C PHE A 121 -3.46 5.01 -3.20
N GLU A 122 -2.97 3.78 -3.13
CA GLU A 122 -2.17 3.13 -4.15
C GLU A 122 -2.71 1.73 -4.41
N ALA A 123 -2.90 1.38 -5.67
CA ALA A 123 -3.27 0.02 -6.07
C ALA A 123 -2.04 -0.72 -6.59
N SER A 124 -1.72 -1.86 -5.98
CA SER A 124 -0.53 -2.64 -6.32
C SER A 124 -0.88 -3.84 -7.18
N CYS A 125 -0.12 -4.04 -8.25
CA CYS A 125 -0.15 -5.24 -9.08
C CYS A 125 1.14 -6.05 -8.86
N TRP A 126 0.99 -7.28 -8.42
CA TRP A 126 2.08 -8.23 -8.22
C TRP A 126 2.00 -9.31 -9.30
N SER A 127 3.07 -9.45 -10.05
CA SER A 127 3.09 -10.24 -11.30
C SER A 127 3.44 -11.71 -11.10
N GLU A 128 3.46 -12.22 -9.88
CA GLU A 128 3.80 -13.63 -9.61
C GLU A 128 2.90 -14.62 -10.36
N TRP A 129 1.68 -14.21 -10.67
CA TRP A 129 0.68 -15.03 -11.34
C TRP A 129 0.49 -14.66 -12.82
N ASP A 130 1.08 -13.55 -13.26
CA ASP A 130 0.87 -12.96 -14.59
C ASP A 130 2.00 -13.35 -15.53
N SER A 131 1.87 -14.52 -16.15
CA SER A 131 2.90 -15.06 -17.06
C SER A 131 2.89 -14.44 -18.47
N THR A 132 1.86 -13.66 -18.81
CA THR A 132 1.71 -12.98 -20.10
C THR A 132 1.13 -11.58 -19.93
N LEU A 133 1.31 -10.73 -20.94
CA LEU A 133 0.75 -9.38 -20.94
C LEU A 133 -0.78 -9.39 -20.89
N GLU A 134 -1.42 -10.35 -21.58
CA GLU A 134 -2.88 -10.50 -21.53
C GLU A 134 -3.37 -10.79 -20.11
N LYS A 135 -2.67 -11.67 -19.38
CA LYS A 135 -3.02 -11.97 -17.98
C LYS A 135 -2.82 -10.76 -17.08
N THR A 136 -1.75 -10.01 -17.28
CA THR A 136 -1.53 -8.75 -16.55
C THR A 136 -2.65 -7.74 -16.83
N PHE A 137 -3.08 -7.62 -18.08
CA PHE A 137 -4.21 -6.75 -18.43
C PHE A 137 -5.52 -7.24 -17.81
N ASP A 138 -5.81 -8.54 -17.86
CA ASP A 138 -7.00 -9.14 -17.24
C ASP A 138 -7.01 -8.92 -15.72
N HIS A 139 -5.84 -8.96 -15.10
CA HIS A 139 -5.67 -8.69 -13.68
C HIS A 139 -5.94 -7.21 -13.31
N ILE A 140 -5.41 -6.26 -14.12
CA ILE A 140 -5.52 -4.83 -13.84
C ILE A 140 -6.87 -4.27 -14.30
N PHE A 141 -7.30 -4.59 -15.53
CA PHE A 141 -8.50 -4.00 -16.12
C PHE A 141 -9.73 -4.90 -15.93
N PRO A 142 -10.89 -4.35 -15.54
CA PRO A 142 -11.21 -2.93 -15.39
C PRO A 142 -10.97 -2.36 -13.97
N ARG A 143 -10.39 -3.11 -13.05
CA ARG A 143 -10.23 -2.75 -11.63
C ARG A 143 -9.49 -1.44 -11.42
N ILE A 144 -8.57 -1.09 -12.31
CA ILE A 144 -7.85 0.18 -12.25
C ILE A 144 -8.79 1.39 -12.25
N ALA A 145 -9.90 1.33 -12.99
CA ALA A 145 -10.90 2.40 -12.99
C ALA A 145 -11.63 2.48 -11.65
N ALA A 146 -11.92 1.32 -11.03
CA ALA A 146 -12.53 1.28 -9.71
C ALA A 146 -11.62 1.90 -8.64
N TYR A 147 -10.35 1.55 -8.64
CA TYR A 147 -9.37 2.12 -7.71
C TYR A 147 -9.10 3.60 -7.98
N ALA A 148 -9.07 4.03 -9.25
CA ALA A 148 -8.96 5.44 -9.59
C ALA A 148 -10.13 6.25 -9.01
N GLU A 149 -11.36 5.76 -9.18
CA GLU A 149 -12.53 6.44 -8.61
C GLU A 149 -12.53 6.38 -7.07
N THR A 150 -12.09 5.27 -6.48
CA THR A 150 -11.91 5.14 -5.03
C THR A 150 -10.94 6.18 -4.47
N ALA A 151 -9.84 6.45 -5.17
CA ALA A 151 -8.85 7.43 -4.74
C ALA A 151 -9.35 8.89 -4.85
N TRP A 152 -10.29 9.18 -5.76
CA TRP A 152 -10.71 10.55 -6.06
C TRP A 152 -12.10 10.89 -5.54
N SER A 153 -12.94 9.90 -5.20
CA SER A 153 -14.33 10.12 -4.83
C SER A 153 -14.55 9.96 -3.33
N LYS A 154 -15.48 10.75 -2.80
CA LYS A 154 -15.95 10.56 -1.44
C LYS A 154 -16.68 9.21 -1.32
N GLN A 155 -16.45 8.49 -0.22
CA GLN A 155 -17.11 7.21 0.03
C GLN A 155 -18.64 7.30 -0.05
N SER A 156 -19.22 8.40 0.43
CA SER A 156 -20.66 8.65 0.40
C SER A 156 -21.25 8.91 -1.00
N ALA A 157 -20.41 9.16 -2.00
CA ALA A 157 -20.83 9.41 -3.38
C ALA A 157 -20.74 8.17 -4.28
N LYS A 158 -20.31 7.04 -3.73
CA LYS A 158 -20.14 5.80 -4.50
C LYS A 158 -21.49 5.15 -4.84
N ASP A 159 -21.66 4.86 -6.12
CA ASP A 159 -22.78 4.10 -6.68
C ASP A 159 -22.24 3.12 -7.71
N TYR A 160 -22.18 1.84 -7.33
CA TYR A 160 -21.61 0.80 -8.17
C TYR A 160 -22.38 0.56 -9.47
N THR A 161 -23.71 0.70 -9.44
CA THR A 161 -24.54 0.57 -10.64
C THR A 161 -24.23 1.68 -11.64
N ASN A 162 -24.16 2.93 -11.17
CA ASN A 162 -23.76 4.07 -11.99
C ASN A 162 -22.31 3.93 -12.47
N PHE A 163 -21.40 3.44 -11.63
CA PHE A 163 -20.01 3.19 -12.01
C PHE A 163 -19.92 2.20 -13.20
N LYS A 164 -20.62 1.06 -13.14
CA LYS A 164 -20.62 0.10 -14.24
C LYS A 164 -21.16 0.68 -15.54
N TYR A 165 -22.18 1.53 -15.46
CA TYR A 165 -22.72 2.21 -16.63
C TYR A 165 -21.67 3.15 -17.27
N ARG A 166 -20.98 3.94 -16.48
CA ARG A 166 -19.91 4.85 -16.92
C ARG A 166 -18.66 4.11 -17.40
N LEU A 167 -18.43 2.90 -16.92
CA LEU A 167 -17.30 2.07 -17.31
C LEU A 167 -17.45 1.52 -18.74
N SER A 168 -18.69 1.30 -19.21
CA SER A 168 -18.97 0.70 -20.51
C SER A 168 -18.23 1.36 -21.70
N PRO A 169 -18.27 2.69 -21.91
CA PRO A 169 -17.55 3.32 -23.03
C PRO A 169 -16.01 3.25 -22.88
N MET A 170 -15.49 3.06 -21.68
CA MET A 170 -14.05 2.89 -21.48
C MET A 170 -13.55 1.55 -22.05
N TRP A 171 -14.41 0.56 -22.11
CA TRP A 171 -14.10 -0.76 -22.66
C TRP A 171 -13.67 -0.68 -24.11
N ASP A 172 -14.44 0.04 -24.93
CA ASP A 172 -14.14 0.21 -26.36
C ASP A 172 -12.83 1.00 -26.55
N LEU A 173 -12.61 2.00 -25.69
CA LEU A 173 -11.38 2.78 -25.71
C LEU A 173 -10.15 1.93 -25.38
N TRP A 174 -10.23 1.04 -24.39
CA TRP A 174 -9.13 0.13 -24.05
C TRP A 174 -8.87 -0.87 -25.15
N LYS A 175 -9.92 -1.51 -25.71
CA LYS A 175 -9.80 -2.41 -26.84
C LYS A 175 -9.15 -1.74 -28.05
N ALA A 176 -9.53 -0.50 -28.37
CA ALA A 176 -8.94 0.26 -29.47
C ALA A 176 -7.44 0.54 -29.28
N ARG A 177 -6.95 0.48 -28.02
CA ARG A 177 -5.54 0.60 -27.68
C ARG A 177 -4.81 -0.75 -27.53
N GLY A 178 -5.45 -1.84 -27.89
CA GLY A 178 -4.87 -3.19 -27.77
C GLY A 178 -4.77 -3.69 -26.32
N ILE A 179 -5.50 -3.05 -25.40
CA ILE A 179 -5.56 -3.50 -24.02
C ILE A 179 -6.63 -4.58 -23.92
N TYR A 180 -6.21 -5.78 -23.56
CA TYR A 180 -7.15 -6.84 -23.22
C TYR A 180 -7.87 -6.46 -21.93
N VAL A 181 -9.19 -6.55 -21.92
CA VAL A 181 -10.02 -6.27 -20.75
C VAL A 181 -10.72 -7.57 -20.40
N GLY A 182 -10.46 -8.10 -19.23
CA GLY A 182 -11.18 -9.23 -18.66
C GLY A 182 -12.67 -8.95 -18.52
N GLY A 183 -13.44 -9.95 -18.13
CA GLY A 183 -14.88 -9.78 -17.90
C GLY A 183 -15.17 -8.79 -16.76
N MET A 184 -16.40 -8.24 -16.71
CA MET A 184 -16.91 -7.56 -15.49
C MET A 184 -17.23 -8.57 -14.39
N ASP A 185 -16.55 -9.70 -14.35
CA ASP A 185 -16.80 -10.71 -13.35
C ASP A 185 -16.21 -10.30 -12.00
N GLU A 186 -16.94 -10.70 -10.97
CA GLU A 186 -16.59 -10.43 -9.58
C GLU A 186 -15.50 -11.41 -9.07
N LYS A 187 -14.69 -11.95 -9.96
CA LYS A 187 -13.61 -12.86 -9.57
C LYS A 187 -12.58 -12.15 -8.72
N ASN A 188 -12.25 -12.74 -7.59
CA ASN A 188 -11.03 -12.44 -6.89
C ASN A 188 -9.88 -13.20 -7.55
N TYR A 189 -8.78 -12.53 -7.77
CA TYR A 189 -7.55 -13.20 -8.15
C TYR A 189 -6.88 -13.82 -6.91
N PRO A 190 -6.18 -14.94 -7.05
CA PRO A 190 -5.46 -15.50 -5.93
C PRO A 190 -4.51 -14.46 -5.36
N GLY A 191 -4.59 -14.26 -4.07
CA GLY A 191 -3.64 -13.43 -3.34
C GLY A 191 -2.28 -14.13 -3.21
N PRO A 192 -1.24 -13.39 -2.81
CA PRO A 192 0.02 -14.01 -2.43
C PRO A 192 -0.26 -15.04 -1.34
N GLY A 193 0.16 -16.28 -1.59
CA GLY A 193 -0.06 -17.42 -0.72
C GLY A 193 0.90 -17.47 0.48
N TRP A 194 0.89 -16.45 1.34
CA TRP A 194 1.55 -16.48 2.67
C TRP A 194 0.60 -16.57 3.80
#